data_cd635aa7bfd00efccf8e8735cd6235bb
#
_entry.id   cd635aa7bfd00efccf8e8735cd6235bb
#
_cell.length_a   1.000
_cell.length_b   1.000
_cell.length_c   1.000
_cell.angle_alpha   90.00
_cell.angle_beta   90.00
_cell.angle_gamma   90.00
#
_symmetry.space_group_name_H-M   'P 1'
#
loop_
_entity.id
_entity.type
_entity.pdbx_description
1 polymer ?
#
loop_
_entity_poly.entity_id
_entity_poly.type
_entity_poly.pdbx_seq_one_letter_code
_entity_poly.pdbx_strand_id
1 'polypeptide(L)'
;PVRLGPLSFYQVNTLAAERLYGVAAQYAQLTPDDTLLDLYCGMGTIGLSMADHCRELIGVEIVPEAIESAKANAARMGDAIAAKSRFFCADAGKAASQLAAEGLHPDVVMLDPPRKGCDEATLSAVVTMSPRRVVYVSCNPSTAARDAKWLEEHGYRAEKVQPVDLFPRTRHCEVVSCYTKTM
;
A
#
# COMPACT_ATOMS: atom_id res chain seq x y z
N PRO A 1 -12.80 3.62 15.23
CA PRO A 1 -12.39 5.02 15.17
C PRO A 1 -10.89 5.13 14.94
N VAL A 2 -10.48 5.82 13.86
CA VAL A 2 -9.08 6.05 13.50
C VAL A 2 -8.58 7.31 14.21
N ARG A 3 -7.34 7.32 14.71
CA ARG A 3 -6.70 8.52 15.24
C ARG A 3 -6.12 9.34 14.09
N LEU A 4 -6.52 10.60 13.98
CA LEU A 4 -6.02 11.56 13.00
C LEU A 4 -5.02 12.49 13.67
N GLY A 5 -3.83 12.58 13.12
CA GLY A 5 -2.87 13.65 13.45
C GLY A 5 -3.14 14.90 12.59
N PRO A 6 -2.72 16.10 13.01
CA PRO A 6 -3.00 17.34 12.28
C PRO A 6 -2.34 17.39 10.88
N LEU A 7 -1.31 16.60 10.64
CA LEU A 7 -0.63 16.48 9.32
C LEU A 7 -0.93 15.16 8.61
N SER A 8 -1.83 14.32 9.16
CA SER A 8 -2.16 13.04 8.56
C SER A 8 -3.22 13.22 7.46
N PHE A 9 -2.95 12.68 6.28
CA PHE A 9 -3.95 12.60 5.22
C PHE A 9 -5.05 11.60 5.63
N TYR A 10 -6.31 12.00 5.46
CA TYR A 10 -7.48 11.15 5.66
C TYR A 10 -8.49 11.37 4.55
N GLN A 11 -9.02 10.27 4.02
CA GLN A 11 -10.05 10.32 2.98
C GLN A 11 -11.36 10.89 3.54
N VAL A 12 -11.73 12.08 3.08
CA VAL A 12 -12.92 12.80 3.58
C VAL A 12 -14.25 12.11 3.21
N ASN A 13 -14.28 11.36 2.11
CA ASN A 13 -15.42 10.56 1.69
C ASN A 13 -15.28 9.14 2.24
N THR A 14 -15.71 8.92 3.48
CA THR A 14 -15.55 7.66 4.20
C THR A 14 -16.16 6.46 3.46
N LEU A 15 -17.37 6.61 2.90
CA LEU A 15 -18.04 5.51 2.19
C LEU A 15 -17.30 5.11 0.91
N ALA A 16 -16.77 6.08 0.18
CA ALA A 16 -15.98 5.79 -1.01
C ALA A 16 -14.59 5.25 -0.65
N ALA A 17 -13.99 5.72 0.46
CA ALA A 17 -12.74 5.17 0.99
C ALA A 17 -12.90 3.70 1.43
N GLU A 18 -13.99 3.34 2.09
CA GLU A 18 -14.29 1.94 2.44
C GLU A 18 -14.40 1.05 1.18
N ARG A 19 -14.99 1.56 0.11
CA ARG A 19 -15.03 0.85 -1.18
C ARG A 19 -13.64 0.70 -1.79
N LEU A 20 -12.82 1.76 -1.77
CA LEU A 20 -11.43 1.73 -2.23
C LEU A 20 -10.64 0.64 -1.50
N TYR A 21 -10.71 0.63 -0.16
CA TYR A 21 -10.01 -0.34 0.69
C TYR A 21 -10.54 -1.76 0.47
N GLY A 22 -11.86 -1.90 0.28
CA GLY A 22 -12.48 -3.19 -0.07
C GLY A 22 -11.97 -3.75 -1.39
N VAL A 23 -11.83 -2.91 -2.43
CA VAL A 23 -11.24 -3.31 -3.72
C VAL A 23 -9.77 -3.68 -3.55
N ALA A 24 -8.99 -2.88 -2.81
CA ALA A 24 -7.58 -3.16 -2.54
C ALA A 24 -7.41 -4.50 -1.80
N ALA A 25 -8.22 -4.78 -0.78
CA ALA A 25 -8.23 -6.05 -0.06
C ALA A 25 -8.60 -7.24 -0.95
N GLN A 26 -9.62 -7.07 -1.80
CA GLN A 26 -10.02 -8.11 -2.76
C GLN A 26 -8.89 -8.41 -3.76
N TYR A 27 -8.10 -7.41 -4.15
CA TYR A 27 -7.00 -7.59 -5.09
C TYR A 27 -5.75 -8.16 -4.41
N ALA A 28 -5.50 -7.82 -3.16
CA ALA A 28 -4.40 -8.36 -2.37
C ALA A 28 -4.50 -9.87 -2.19
N GLN A 29 -5.70 -10.42 -2.00
CA GLN A 29 -5.96 -11.85 -1.78
C GLN A 29 -5.02 -12.43 -0.72
N LEU A 30 -4.94 -11.75 0.43
CA LEU A 30 -4.10 -12.17 1.55
C LEU A 30 -4.59 -13.47 2.16
N THR A 31 -3.64 -14.27 2.61
CA THR A 31 -3.85 -15.45 3.44
C THR A 31 -3.20 -15.25 4.82
N PRO A 32 -3.58 -16.04 5.84
CA PRO A 32 -3.01 -15.94 7.18
C PRO A 32 -1.48 -16.15 7.27
N ASP A 33 -0.88 -16.71 6.22
CA ASP A 33 0.57 -16.96 6.17
C ASP A 33 1.35 -15.84 5.48
N ASP A 34 0.66 -14.89 4.85
CA ASP A 34 1.28 -13.85 4.03
C ASP A 34 1.91 -12.73 4.85
N THR A 35 2.98 -12.17 4.34
CA THR A 35 3.55 -10.89 4.73
C THR A 35 3.08 -9.80 3.76
N LEU A 36 2.42 -8.78 4.28
CA LEU A 36 2.02 -7.57 3.56
C LEU A 36 3.03 -6.45 3.81
N LEU A 37 3.62 -5.92 2.75
CA LEU A 37 4.40 -4.68 2.79
C LEU A 37 3.56 -3.53 2.23
N ASP A 38 3.28 -2.52 3.06
CA ASP A 38 2.51 -1.31 2.73
C ASP A 38 3.47 -0.11 2.63
N LEU A 39 3.86 0.24 1.41
CA LEU A 39 4.71 1.39 1.12
C LEU A 39 3.85 2.64 0.90
N TYR A 40 4.27 3.75 1.48
CA TYR A 40 3.48 4.99 1.61
C TYR A 40 2.25 4.80 2.51
N CYS A 41 2.41 4.06 3.60
CA CYS A 41 1.27 3.58 4.41
C CYS A 41 0.50 4.69 5.15
N GLY A 42 1.03 5.92 5.22
CA GLY A 42 0.41 7.01 5.97
C GLY A 42 0.18 6.60 7.43
N MET A 43 -1.04 6.77 7.92
CA MET A 43 -1.46 6.31 9.25
C MET A 43 -1.87 4.83 9.30
N GLY A 44 -1.52 4.06 8.28
CA GLY A 44 -1.75 2.62 8.20
C GLY A 44 -3.16 2.22 7.76
N THR A 45 -3.98 3.12 7.24
CA THR A 45 -5.41 2.84 7.00
C THR A 45 -5.65 1.68 6.04
N ILE A 46 -4.90 1.60 4.94
CA ILE A 46 -5.07 0.53 3.94
C ILE A 46 -4.53 -0.80 4.51
N GLY A 47 -3.27 -0.84 4.94
CA GLY A 47 -2.66 -2.06 5.46
C GLY A 47 -3.37 -2.61 6.69
N LEU A 48 -3.73 -1.75 7.65
CA LEU A 48 -4.45 -2.16 8.85
C LEU A 48 -5.87 -2.68 8.54
N SER A 49 -6.55 -2.19 7.50
CA SER A 49 -7.86 -2.71 7.11
C SER A 49 -7.82 -4.18 6.67
N MET A 50 -6.65 -4.69 6.35
CA MET A 50 -6.39 -6.06 5.89
C MET A 50 -5.56 -6.89 6.89
N ALA A 51 -5.12 -6.28 7.99
CA ALA A 51 -4.18 -6.91 8.92
C ALA A 51 -4.70 -8.22 9.53
N ASP A 52 -6.01 -8.38 9.69
CA ASP A 52 -6.60 -9.64 10.17
C ASP A 52 -6.35 -10.83 9.23
N HIS A 53 -6.07 -10.56 7.96
CA HIS A 53 -5.93 -11.57 6.91
C HIS A 53 -4.49 -11.92 6.56
N CYS A 54 -3.49 -11.38 7.27
CA CYS A 54 -2.08 -11.68 7.03
C CYS A 54 -1.35 -12.10 8.31
N ARG A 55 -0.20 -12.74 8.15
CA ARG A 55 0.70 -13.10 9.25
C ARG A 55 1.40 -11.87 9.82
N GLU A 56 1.87 -10.99 8.95
CA GLU A 56 2.65 -9.81 9.28
C GLU A 56 2.29 -8.63 8.38
N LEU A 57 2.19 -7.44 8.95
CA LEU A 57 2.08 -6.17 8.27
C LEU A 57 3.34 -5.34 8.51
N ILE A 58 3.98 -4.90 7.42
CA ILE A 58 5.11 -3.97 7.46
C ILE A 58 4.68 -2.69 6.75
N GLY A 59 4.62 -1.57 7.48
CA GLY A 59 4.28 -0.26 6.92
C GLY A 59 5.49 0.66 6.86
N VAL A 60 5.63 1.41 5.77
CA VAL A 60 6.69 2.42 5.57
C VAL A 60 6.06 3.75 5.18
N GLU A 61 6.43 4.80 5.88
CA GLU A 61 5.96 6.17 5.65
C GLU A 61 7.05 7.17 6.04
N ILE A 62 7.17 8.26 5.29
CA ILE A 62 8.21 9.27 5.53
C ILE A 62 7.84 10.27 6.63
N VAL A 63 6.54 10.43 6.92
CA VAL A 63 6.01 11.39 7.90
C VAL A 63 5.99 10.76 9.29
N PRO A 64 6.82 11.24 10.26
CA PRO A 64 6.91 10.64 11.60
C PRO A 64 5.57 10.61 12.34
N GLU A 65 4.76 11.67 12.25
CA GLU A 65 3.47 11.79 12.93
C GLU A 65 2.44 10.78 12.36
N ALA A 66 2.56 10.43 11.08
CA ALA A 66 1.73 9.41 10.47
C ALA A 66 2.10 8.01 10.99
N ILE A 67 3.40 7.72 11.15
CA ILE A 67 3.88 6.47 11.76
C ILE A 67 3.40 6.33 13.21
N GLU A 68 3.47 7.38 14.01
CA GLU A 68 2.95 7.33 15.39
C GLU A 68 1.42 7.10 15.40
N SER A 69 0.72 7.68 14.43
CA SER A 69 -0.72 7.42 14.25
C SER A 69 -0.98 5.97 13.81
N ALA A 70 -0.18 5.41 12.91
CA ALA A 70 -0.29 4.02 12.46
C ALA A 70 -0.11 3.03 13.63
N LYS A 71 0.92 3.22 14.47
CA LYS A 71 1.15 2.42 15.68
C LYS A 71 -0.03 2.51 16.65
N ALA A 72 -0.53 3.73 16.90
CA ALA A 72 -1.69 3.94 17.76
C ALA A 72 -2.97 3.31 17.19
N ASN A 73 -3.15 3.33 15.87
CA ASN A 73 -4.28 2.69 15.21
C ASN A 73 -4.19 1.16 15.30
N ALA A 74 -3.01 0.58 15.10
CA ALA A 74 -2.77 -0.86 15.29
C ALA A 74 -3.11 -1.29 16.73
N ALA A 75 -2.62 -0.55 17.74
CA ALA A 75 -2.92 -0.82 19.15
C ALA A 75 -4.44 -0.75 19.47
N ARG A 76 -5.18 0.16 18.84
CA ARG A 76 -6.65 0.26 18.99
C ARG A 76 -7.41 -0.91 18.37
N MET A 77 -6.84 -1.58 17.38
CA MET A 77 -7.43 -2.78 16.77
C MET A 77 -7.21 -4.03 17.65
N GLY A 78 -6.35 -3.95 18.65
CA GLY A 78 -6.08 -4.99 19.62
C GLY A 78 -4.63 -5.49 19.60
N ASP A 79 -4.23 -6.13 20.69
CA ASP A 79 -2.85 -6.56 20.91
C ASP A 79 -2.33 -7.53 19.82
N ALA A 80 -3.22 -8.37 19.29
CA ALA A 80 -2.87 -9.30 18.22
C ALA A 80 -2.47 -8.58 16.92
N ILE A 81 -3.16 -7.50 16.56
CA ILE A 81 -2.82 -6.69 15.38
C ILE A 81 -1.57 -5.88 15.64
N ALA A 82 -1.47 -5.25 16.82
CA ALA A 82 -0.29 -4.49 17.21
C ALA A 82 0.99 -5.35 17.18
N ALA A 83 0.93 -6.57 17.68
CA ALA A 83 2.07 -7.48 17.76
C ALA A 83 2.61 -7.93 16.39
N LYS A 84 1.75 -8.01 15.37
CA LYS A 84 2.15 -8.42 14.01
C LYS A 84 2.35 -7.27 13.03
N SER A 85 2.19 -6.02 13.50
CA SER A 85 2.34 -4.82 12.66
C SER A 85 3.62 -4.06 13.04
N ARG A 86 4.51 -3.87 12.07
CA ARG A 86 5.73 -3.09 12.21
C ARG A 86 5.68 -1.85 11.32
N PHE A 87 6.02 -0.69 11.86
CA PHE A 87 5.99 0.57 11.13
C PHE A 87 7.34 1.27 11.17
N PHE A 88 7.85 1.69 10.02
CA PHE A 88 9.14 2.33 9.82
C PHE A 88 8.97 3.75 9.27
N CYS A 89 9.60 4.73 9.93
CA CYS A 89 9.66 6.10 9.44
C CYS A 89 10.84 6.24 8.49
N ALA A 90 10.60 6.17 7.18
CA ALA A 90 11.63 6.26 6.17
C ALA A 90 11.04 6.65 4.80
N ASP A 91 11.90 7.12 3.89
CA ASP A 91 11.59 7.23 2.48
C ASP A 91 11.31 5.84 1.88
N ALA A 92 10.23 5.72 1.11
CA ALA A 92 9.76 4.42 0.62
C ALA A 92 10.79 3.71 -0.26
N GLY A 93 11.47 4.43 -1.17
CA GLY A 93 12.49 3.85 -2.05
C GLY A 93 13.70 3.36 -1.28
N LYS A 94 14.18 4.15 -0.31
CA LYS A 94 15.32 3.77 0.54
C LYS A 94 14.98 2.57 1.43
N ALA A 95 13.82 2.60 2.08
CA ALA A 95 13.39 1.51 2.94
C ALA A 95 13.15 0.22 2.14
N ALA A 96 12.48 0.31 0.98
CA ALA A 96 12.27 -0.85 0.12
C ALA A 96 13.59 -1.46 -0.35
N SER A 97 14.56 -0.63 -0.75
CA SER A 97 15.90 -1.08 -1.16
C SER A 97 16.66 -1.75 -0.02
N GLN A 98 16.58 -1.20 1.20
CA GLN A 98 17.19 -1.79 2.37
C GLN A 98 16.54 -3.12 2.74
N LEU A 99 15.21 -3.18 2.80
CA LEU A 99 14.46 -4.41 3.10
C LEU A 99 14.75 -5.51 2.07
N ALA A 100 14.85 -5.16 0.78
CA ALA A 100 15.25 -6.09 -0.26
C ALA A 100 16.68 -6.63 -0.04
N ALA A 101 17.63 -5.76 0.32
CA ALA A 101 19.01 -6.13 0.62
C ALA A 101 19.14 -7.02 1.88
N GLU A 102 18.23 -6.83 2.85
CA GLU A 102 18.11 -7.67 4.05
C GLU A 102 17.40 -9.01 3.78
N GLY A 103 16.96 -9.26 2.55
CA GLY A 103 16.33 -10.51 2.13
C GLY A 103 14.84 -10.60 2.47
N LEU A 104 14.15 -9.48 2.64
CA LEU A 104 12.69 -9.51 2.80
C LEU A 104 12.03 -9.95 1.50
N HIS A 105 11.14 -10.94 1.60
CA HIS A 105 10.30 -11.43 0.51
C HIS A 105 8.82 -11.34 0.93
N PRO A 106 8.17 -10.16 0.79
CA PRO A 106 6.76 -10.03 1.10
C PRO A 106 5.93 -10.77 0.05
N ASP A 107 4.82 -11.37 0.45
CA ASP A 107 3.91 -12.06 -0.45
C ASP A 107 3.10 -11.07 -1.29
N VAL A 108 2.71 -9.96 -0.68
CA VAL A 108 1.96 -8.87 -1.29
C VAL A 108 2.59 -7.53 -0.95
N VAL A 109 2.72 -6.66 -1.95
CA VAL A 109 3.11 -5.26 -1.76
C VAL A 109 1.93 -4.37 -2.11
N MET A 110 1.58 -3.46 -1.18
CA MET A 110 0.66 -2.34 -1.39
C MET A 110 1.46 -1.08 -1.69
N LEU A 111 1.05 -0.34 -2.71
CA LEU A 111 1.61 0.95 -3.10
C LEU A 111 0.49 1.99 -3.13
N ASP A 112 0.61 3.06 -2.35
CA ASP A 112 -0.27 4.25 -2.43
C ASP A 112 0.59 5.52 -2.52
N PRO A 113 1.35 5.70 -3.62
CA PRO A 113 2.30 6.79 -3.75
C PRO A 113 1.60 8.14 -3.94
N PRO A 114 2.33 9.26 -3.72
CA PRO A 114 1.85 10.59 -4.04
C PRO A 114 1.59 10.75 -5.56
N ARG A 115 0.97 11.88 -5.96
CA ARG A 115 0.55 12.15 -7.35
C ARG A 115 1.64 11.99 -8.42
N LYS A 116 2.91 12.05 -8.05
CA LYS A 116 4.05 11.82 -8.96
C LYS A 116 4.28 10.33 -9.31
N GLY A 117 3.60 9.42 -8.62
CA GLY A 117 3.83 7.98 -8.72
C GLY A 117 5.05 7.52 -7.93
N CYS A 118 5.43 6.26 -8.10
CA CYS A 118 6.66 5.71 -7.55
C CYS A 118 7.89 6.21 -8.32
N ASP A 119 9.03 6.28 -7.64
CA ASP A 119 10.32 6.38 -8.29
C ASP A 119 10.84 5.00 -8.71
N GLU A 120 11.83 4.99 -9.59
CA GLU A 120 12.41 3.77 -10.13
C GLU A 120 13.09 2.91 -9.05
N ALA A 121 13.66 3.55 -8.03
CA ALA A 121 14.30 2.84 -6.91
C ALA A 121 13.27 2.01 -6.13
N THR A 122 12.09 2.60 -5.86
CA THR A 122 10.98 1.88 -5.20
C THR A 122 10.50 0.70 -6.05
N LEU A 123 10.22 0.93 -7.34
CA LEU A 123 9.74 -0.13 -8.24
C LEU A 123 10.77 -1.26 -8.39
N SER A 124 12.06 -0.92 -8.55
CA SER A 124 13.16 -1.89 -8.65
C SER A 124 13.29 -2.73 -7.37
N ALA A 125 13.18 -2.11 -6.19
CA ALA A 125 13.22 -2.82 -4.93
C ALA A 125 12.02 -3.78 -4.78
N VAL A 126 10.82 -3.35 -5.17
CA VAL A 126 9.61 -4.20 -5.17
C VAL A 126 9.81 -5.42 -6.07
N VAL A 127 10.32 -5.23 -7.28
CA VAL A 127 10.60 -6.34 -8.22
C VAL A 127 11.68 -7.27 -7.66
N THR A 128 12.72 -6.73 -7.02
CA THR A 128 13.79 -7.52 -6.36
C THR A 128 13.23 -8.39 -5.23
N MET A 129 12.35 -7.84 -4.39
CA MET A 129 11.65 -8.59 -3.33
C MET A 129 10.70 -9.66 -3.89
N SER A 130 10.29 -9.51 -5.14
CA SER A 130 9.58 -10.54 -5.90
C SER A 130 8.23 -10.99 -5.31
N PRO A 131 7.36 -10.07 -4.86
CA PRO A 131 6.04 -10.44 -4.36
C PRO A 131 5.21 -11.14 -5.45
N ARG A 132 4.31 -12.04 -5.03
CA ARG A 132 3.36 -12.66 -5.97
C ARG A 132 2.33 -11.68 -6.51
N ARG A 133 2.04 -10.59 -5.74
CA ARG A 133 1.11 -9.51 -6.10
C ARG A 133 1.63 -8.14 -5.72
N VAL A 134 1.37 -7.18 -6.59
CA VAL A 134 1.47 -5.76 -6.28
C VAL A 134 0.09 -5.14 -6.46
N VAL A 135 -0.45 -4.52 -5.41
CA VAL A 135 -1.68 -3.73 -5.47
C VAL A 135 -1.30 -2.27 -5.42
N TYR A 136 -1.72 -1.53 -6.42
CA TYR A 136 -1.36 -0.13 -6.61
C TYR A 136 -2.61 0.74 -6.54
N VAL A 137 -2.65 1.65 -5.57
CA VAL A 137 -3.66 2.69 -5.44
C VAL A 137 -3.08 3.99 -5.98
N SER A 138 -3.84 4.75 -6.76
CA SER A 138 -3.36 6.00 -7.35
C SER A 138 -4.45 7.05 -7.50
N CYS A 139 -4.12 8.27 -7.09
CA CYS A 139 -4.91 9.46 -7.37
C CYS A 139 -4.58 10.12 -8.71
N ASN A 140 -3.66 9.53 -9.51
CA ASN A 140 -3.26 10.04 -10.82
C ASN A 140 -3.10 8.91 -11.84
N PRO A 141 -4.12 8.67 -12.70
CA PRO A 141 -4.08 7.58 -13.68
C PRO A 141 -2.88 7.64 -14.64
N SER A 142 -2.37 8.84 -14.97
CA SER A 142 -1.24 8.97 -15.89
C SER A 142 0.06 8.43 -15.31
N THR A 143 0.34 8.72 -14.02
CA THR A 143 1.52 8.17 -13.35
C THR A 143 1.36 6.69 -13.04
N ALA A 144 0.13 6.26 -12.70
CA ALA A 144 -0.18 4.84 -12.55
C ALA A 144 0.08 4.05 -13.84
N ALA A 145 -0.31 4.59 -15.01
CA ALA A 145 -0.06 3.94 -16.31
C ALA A 145 1.45 3.85 -16.64
N ARG A 146 2.24 4.87 -16.28
CA ARG A 146 3.71 4.83 -16.42
C ARG A 146 4.31 3.73 -15.56
N ASP A 147 3.91 3.67 -14.30
CA ASP A 147 4.44 2.70 -13.34
C ASP A 147 3.96 1.26 -13.67
N ALA A 148 2.73 1.13 -14.17
CA ALA A 148 2.20 -0.12 -14.72
C ALA A 148 3.05 -0.67 -15.85
N LYS A 149 3.37 0.19 -16.84
CA LYS A 149 4.23 -0.20 -17.95
C LYS A 149 5.60 -0.67 -17.46
N TRP A 150 6.18 0.05 -16.49
CA TRP A 150 7.46 -0.34 -15.92
C TRP A 150 7.38 -1.72 -15.24
N LEU A 151 6.33 -1.98 -14.44
CA LEU A 151 6.12 -3.28 -13.79
C LEU A 151 5.94 -4.41 -14.83
N GLU A 152 5.22 -4.16 -15.93
CA GLU A 152 5.04 -5.13 -17.02
C GLU A 152 6.37 -5.47 -17.71
N GLU A 153 7.22 -4.48 -17.95
CA GLU A 153 8.55 -4.68 -18.51
C GLU A 153 9.49 -5.46 -17.57
N HIS A 154 9.12 -5.57 -16.27
CA HIS A 154 9.91 -6.24 -15.23
C HIS A 154 9.23 -7.50 -14.65
N GLY A 155 8.38 -8.15 -15.44
CA GLY A 155 7.87 -9.49 -15.12
C GLY A 155 6.59 -9.51 -14.29
N TYR A 156 5.81 -8.44 -14.31
CA TYR A 156 4.47 -8.39 -13.75
C TYR A 156 3.44 -8.15 -14.85
N ARG A 157 2.26 -8.69 -14.69
CA ARG A 157 1.13 -8.48 -15.59
C ARG A 157 -0.02 -7.80 -14.87
N ALA A 158 -0.56 -6.74 -15.47
CA ALA A 158 -1.78 -6.15 -15.00
C ALA A 158 -2.96 -7.11 -15.17
N GLU A 159 -3.63 -7.46 -14.08
CA GLU A 159 -4.79 -8.36 -14.10
C GLU A 159 -6.11 -7.61 -14.00
N LYS A 160 -6.14 -6.59 -13.16
CA LYS A 160 -7.37 -5.84 -12.84
C LYS A 160 -7.04 -4.36 -12.65
N VAL A 161 -7.96 -3.54 -13.12
CA VAL A 161 -7.94 -2.09 -12.92
C VAL A 161 -9.35 -1.64 -12.59
N GLN A 162 -9.55 -0.99 -11.45
CA GLN A 162 -10.84 -0.51 -10.97
C GLN A 162 -10.76 0.98 -10.64
N PRO A 163 -11.43 1.85 -11.38
CA PRO A 163 -11.61 3.23 -10.95
C PRO A 163 -12.60 3.32 -9.78
N VAL A 164 -12.32 4.22 -8.84
CA VAL A 164 -13.16 4.52 -7.68
C VAL A 164 -13.35 6.03 -7.57
N ASP A 165 -14.60 6.49 -7.63
CA ASP A 165 -14.91 7.90 -7.52
C ASP A 165 -15.00 8.33 -6.04
N LEU A 166 -13.88 8.86 -5.52
CA LEU A 166 -13.81 9.43 -4.17
C LEU A 166 -14.28 10.89 -4.12
N PHE A 167 -14.26 11.58 -5.26
CA PHE A 167 -14.52 13.00 -5.37
C PHE A 167 -15.58 13.30 -6.43
N PRO A 168 -16.84 12.88 -6.22
CA PRO A 168 -17.92 13.07 -7.18
C PRO A 168 -18.04 14.51 -7.67
N ARG A 169 -18.29 14.68 -8.96
CA ARG A 169 -18.40 15.99 -9.66
C ARG A 169 -17.06 16.73 -9.80
N THR A 170 -15.93 16.08 -9.57
CA THR A 170 -14.61 16.59 -9.92
C THR A 170 -13.98 15.74 -11.01
N ARG A 171 -12.83 16.18 -11.55
CA ARG A 171 -12.02 15.40 -12.51
C ARG A 171 -11.08 14.40 -11.84
N HIS A 172 -11.12 14.28 -10.53
CA HIS A 172 -10.26 13.38 -9.78
C HIS A 172 -10.89 11.99 -9.69
N CYS A 173 -10.10 10.99 -10.02
CA CYS A 173 -10.50 9.60 -9.93
C CYS A 173 -9.35 8.82 -9.27
N GLU A 174 -9.67 8.03 -8.27
CA GLU A 174 -8.74 7.04 -7.73
C GLU A 174 -8.80 5.77 -8.58
N VAL A 175 -7.70 5.08 -8.70
CA VAL A 175 -7.60 3.82 -9.43
C VAL A 175 -6.93 2.79 -8.54
N VAL A 176 -7.53 1.63 -8.40
CA VAL A 176 -6.90 0.45 -7.80
C VAL A 176 -6.55 -0.52 -8.90
N SER A 177 -5.29 -0.91 -9.00
CA SER A 177 -4.81 -1.90 -9.97
C SER A 177 -4.08 -3.04 -9.27
N CYS A 178 -4.15 -4.22 -9.87
CA CYS A 178 -3.49 -5.42 -9.38
C CYS A 178 -2.57 -5.98 -10.45
N TYR A 179 -1.34 -6.24 -10.05
CA TYR A 179 -0.31 -6.86 -10.88
C TYR A 179 0.10 -8.19 -10.25
N THR A 180 0.23 -9.22 -11.07
CA THR A 180 0.73 -10.54 -10.65
C THR A 180 2.04 -10.84 -11.35
N LYS A 181 2.93 -11.51 -10.62
CA LYS A 181 4.19 -11.94 -11.17
C LYS A 181 3.96 -12.95 -12.29
N THR A 182 4.56 -12.74 -13.46
CA THR A 182 4.58 -13.74 -14.54
C THR A 182 5.54 -14.86 -14.19
N MET A 183 5.11 -16.09 -14.48
CA MET A 183 5.97 -17.28 -14.28
C MET A 183 7.10 -17.32 -15.28
#